data_e4d3d18e9c1532f27b82f896c3122112
#
_entry.id   e4d3d18e9c1532f27b82f896c3122112
#
_cell.length_a   1.000
_cell.length_b   1.000
_cell.length_c   1.000
_cell.angle_alpha   90.00
_cell.angle_beta   90.00
_cell.angle_gamma   90.00
#
_symmetry.space_group_name_H-M   'P 1'
#
loop_
_entity.id
_entity.type
_entity.pdbx_description
1 polymer ?
#
loop_
_entity_poly.entity_id
_entity_poly.type
_entity_poly.pdbx_seq_one_letter_code
_entity_poly.pdbx_strand_id
1 'polypeptide(L)'
;MPLDLNSDLGEGFGPWTMGDDAAMLDIVTSANIACGFHAGDPTIMRRTCLLAVEKGVRIGAHVGYRDLAGFGRREIAVAPAEIRDEVLYQIGGLDAFVKAAGDRVRYVKPHGALYHSAARDPQLADSVLAAITEYDLRLTLLGPAGTQLERAAREAGVRFVGEGFADRAYLANGMLAARSVPGSVLPPNEAVTQAVSIAMSGTARTVDGSGVVSVSAASICVHGDSPAAVEMARLIRSALDNVGVPVEPFG
;
A
#
# COMPACT_ATOMS: atom_id res chain seq x y z
N MET A 1 16.46 1.63 12.51
CA MET A 1 16.54 1.74 11.04
C MET A 1 15.46 2.71 10.59
N PRO A 2 15.64 3.46 9.49
CA PRO A 2 14.57 4.30 8.99
C PRO A 2 13.36 3.47 8.60
N LEU A 3 12.17 4.04 8.76
CA LEU A 3 10.89 3.43 8.46
C LEU A 3 10.15 4.31 7.45
N ASP A 4 9.60 3.71 6.42
CA ASP A 4 8.76 4.42 5.46
C ASP A 4 7.32 4.51 5.97
N LEU A 5 6.66 5.64 5.69
CA LEU A 5 5.23 5.83 5.95
C LEU A 5 4.53 6.00 4.61
N ASN A 6 3.63 5.07 4.29
CA ASN A 6 2.91 5.08 3.02
C ASN A 6 1.40 5.25 3.19
N SER A 7 0.73 5.76 2.16
CA SER A 7 -0.73 5.85 2.11
C SER A 7 -1.26 5.60 0.71
N ASP A 8 -2.48 5.06 0.64
CA ASP A 8 -3.23 4.86 -0.59
C ASP A 8 -3.88 6.18 -0.98
N LEU A 9 -3.59 6.69 -2.18
CA LEU A 9 -3.95 8.03 -2.64
C LEU A 9 -4.47 8.00 -4.09
N GLY A 10 -5.10 9.11 -4.51
CA GLY A 10 -5.68 9.18 -5.84
C GLY A 10 -6.89 8.27 -6.02
N GLU A 11 -7.56 7.89 -4.94
CA GLU A 11 -8.66 6.92 -4.94
C GLU A 11 -10.05 7.54 -5.17
N GLY A 12 -10.14 8.83 -5.51
CA GLY A 12 -11.36 9.42 -6.04
C GLY A 12 -11.70 8.92 -7.44
N PHE A 13 -12.89 9.25 -7.95
CA PHE A 13 -13.30 8.96 -9.32
C PHE A 13 -14.34 9.98 -9.81
N GLY A 14 -14.08 10.66 -10.91
CA GLY A 14 -14.94 11.72 -11.44
C GLY A 14 -15.24 12.78 -10.38
N PRO A 15 -16.52 13.03 -10.04
CA PRO A 15 -16.90 14.01 -9.03
C PRO A 15 -16.74 13.48 -7.58
N TRP A 16 -16.52 12.19 -7.39
CA TRP A 16 -16.39 11.60 -6.06
C TRP A 16 -14.96 11.72 -5.54
N THR A 17 -14.83 12.32 -4.38
CA THR A 17 -13.55 12.46 -3.67
C THR A 17 -13.43 11.39 -2.60
N MET A 18 -12.21 10.87 -2.42
CA MET A 18 -11.86 9.93 -1.36
C MET A 18 -10.66 10.49 -0.61
N GLY A 19 -10.85 10.83 0.67
CA GLY A 19 -9.77 11.38 1.50
C GLY A 19 -9.30 12.79 1.10
N ASP A 20 -8.17 13.21 1.69
CA ASP A 20 -7.46 14.46 1.37
C ASP A 20 -6.01 14.13 0.96
N ASP A 21 -5.85 13.84 -0.34
CA ASP A 21 -4.54 13.49 -0.91
C ASP A 21 -3.49 14.57 -0.64
N ALA A 22 -3.86 15.85 -0.74
CA ALA A 22 -2.93 16.95 -0.61
C ALA A 22 -2.37 17.05 0.82
N ALA A 23 -3.25 16.96 1.82
CA ALA A 23 -2.85 16.97 3.22
C ALA A 23 -2.08 15.69 3.62
N MET A 24 -2.42 14.53 3.04
CA MET A 24 -1.71 13.29 3.30
C MET A 24 -0.30 13.31 2.73
N LEU A 25 -0.09 13.89 1.53
CA LEU A 25 1.21 14.05 0.89
C LEU A 25 2.17 14.99 1.67
N ASP A 26 1.68 15.81 2.62
CA ASP A 26 2.54 16.58 3.53
C ASP A 26 3.12 15.72 4.67
N ILE A 27 2.63 14.48 4.83
CA ILE A 27 2.95 13.64 5.99
C ILE A 27 3.71 12.39 5.60
N VAL A 28 3.28 11.71 4.53
CA VAL A 28 3.83 10.42 4.12
C VAL A 28 5.11 10.56 3.29
N THR A 29 5.90 9.50 3.24
CA THR A 29 7.13 9.43 2.44
C THR A 29 6.94 8.68 1.14
N SER A 30 5.87 7.85 1.05
CA SER A 30 5.50 7.10 -0.14
C SER A 30 4.00 7.14 -0.39
N ALA A 31 3.60 7.28 -1.66
CA ALA A 31 2.22 7.35 -2.12
C ALA A 31 1.89 6.17 -3.04
N ASN A 32 0.92 5.35 -2.66
CA ASN A 32 0.39 4.29 -3.51
C ASN A 32 -0.73 4.90 -4.34
N ILE A 33 -0.47 5.25 -5.61
CA ILE A 33 -1.44 5.98 -6.42
C ILE A 33 -2.30 5.01 -7.21
N ALA A 34 -3.63 5.13 -7.06
CA ALA A 34 -4.61 4.32 -7.77
C ALA A 34 -4.47 4.44 -9.30
N CYS A 35 -4.59 3.32 -10.00
CA CYS A 35 -4.26 3.17 -11.42
C CYS A 35 -5.51 3.02 -12.32
N GLY A 36 -6.70 3.42 -11.85
CA GLY A 36 -7.93 3.48 -12.64
C GLY A 36 -8.79 2.22 -12.63
N PHE A 37 -8.33 1.10 -12.06
CA PHE A 37 -9.10 -0.15 -12.06
C PHE A 37 -10.01 -0.30 -10.82
N HIS A 38 -9.48 -0.05 -9.64
CA HIS A 38 -10.28 -0.06 -8.41
C HIS A 38 -10.76 1.35 -8.01
N ALA A 39 -10.00 2.36 -8.38
CA ALA A 39 -10.26 3.78 -8.14
C ALA A 39 -9.33 4.63 -9.01
N GLY A 40 -9.49 5.94 -8.97
CA GLY A 40 -8.72 6.88 -9.77
C GLY A 40 -9.25 7.02 -11.20
N ASP A 41 -8.99 8.16 -11.79
CA ASP A 41 -9.20 8.46 -13.20
C ASP A 41 -7.99 9.27 -13.74
N PRO A 42 -7.89 9.50 -15.06
CA PRO A 42 -6.73 10.19 -15.63
C PRO A 42 -6.49 11.59 -15.05
N THR A 43 -7.55 12.33 -14.68
CA THR A 43 -7.43 13.68 -14.12
C THR A 43 -6.93 13.63 -12.68
N ILE A 44 -7.45 12.71 -11.88
CA ILE A 44 -7.03 12.48 -10.49
C ILE A 44 -5.59 11.97 -10.48
N MET A 45 -5.25 10.96 -11.28
CA MET A 45 -3.87 10.46 -11.40
C MET A 45 -2.88 11.58 -11.72
N ARG A 46 -3.18 12.42 -12.72
CA ARG A 46 -2.32 13.56 -13.08
C ARG A 46 -2.11 14.50 -11.90
N ARG A 47 -3.20 14.90 -11.23
CA ARG A 47 -3.14 15.83 -10.09
C ARG A 47 -2.34 15.25 -8.94
N THR A 48 -2.61 14.00 -8.56
CA THR A 48 -1.93 13.35 -7.42
C THR A 48 -0.46 13.12 -7.73
N CYS A 49 -0.09 12.71 -8.96
CA CYS A 49 1.31 12.59 -9.39
C CYS A 49 2.07 13.91 -9.32
N LEU A 50 1.49 15.00 -9.84
CA LEU A 50 2.12 16.33 -9.79
C LEU A 50 2.38 16.77 -8.35
N LEU A 51 1.39 16.63 -7.47
CA LEU A 51 1.52 16.99 -6.05
C LEU A 51 2.56 16.12 -5.34
N ALA A 52 2.58 14.80 -5.60
CA ALA A 52 3.56 13.90 -5.00
C ALA A 52 5.00 14.27 -5.41
N VAL A 53 5.23 14.56 -6.69
CA VAL A 53 6.54 14.99 -7.18
C VAL A 53 6.95 16.34 -6.58
N GLU A 54 6.04 17.32 -6.52
CA GLU A 54 6.29 18.62 -5.91
C GLU A 54 6.72 18.51 -4.44
N LYS A 55 6.10 17.56 -3.70
CA LYS A 55 6.40 17.33 -2.28
C LYS A 55 7.55 16.35 -2.04
N GLY A 56 8.16 15.80 -3.09
CA GLY A 56 9.26 14.83 -3.00
C GLY A 56 8.83 13.47 -2.44
N VAL A 57 7.53 13.13 -2.51
CA VAL A 57 6.97 11.86 -2.04
C VAL A 57 7.18 10.79 -3.13
N ARG A 58 7.66 9.61 -2.75
CA ARG A 58 7.86 8.50 -3.67
C ARG A 58 6.55 7.95 -4.19
N ILE A 59 6.50 7.65 -5.48
CA ILE A 59 5.29 7.17 -6.14
C ILE A 59 5.42 5.67 -6.44
N GLY A 60 4.41 4.91 -5.99
CA GLY A 60 4.16 3.52 -6.34
C GLY A 60 2.84 3.33 -7.08
N ALA A 61 2.81 2.32 -7.95
CA ALA A 61 1.60 1.92 -8.63
C ALA A 61 0.72 1.05 -7.71
N HIS A 62 -0.48 1.55 -7.39
CA HIS A 62 -1.45 0.85 -6.57
C HIS A 62 -2.40 0.06 -7.45
N VAL A 63 -1.97 -1.15 -7.82
CA VAL A 63 -2.62 -1.99 -8.81
C VAL A 63 -3.69 -2.88 -8.16
N GLY A 64 -4.87 -2.95 -8.76
CA GLY A 64 -5.98 -3.73 -8.22
C GLY A 64 -6.75 -4.47 -9.29
N TYR A 65 -7.71 -5.31 -8.86
CA TYR A 65 -8.67 -5.90 -9.78
C TYR A 65 -9.51 -4.81 -10.48
N ARG A 66 -9.99 -5.10 -11.67
CA ARG A 66 -10.93 -4.24 -12.41
C ARG A 66 -12.31 -4.27 -11.75
N ASP A 67 -12.41 -3.58 -10.62
CA ASP A 67 -13.60 -3.59 -9.75
C ASP A 67 -13.89 -2.21 -9.17
N LEU A 68 -14.18 -1.25 -10.03
CA LEU A 68 -14.49 0.12 -9.61
C LEU A 68 -15.70 0.16 -8.66
N ALA A 69 -16.75 -0.63 -8.94
CA ALA A 69 -17.95 -0.67 -8.12
C ALA A 69 -17.75 -1.30 -6.75
N GLY A 70 -16.78 -2.22 -6.59
CA GLY A 70 -16.41 -2.85 -5.32
C GLY A 70 -15.14 -2.28 -4.72
N PHE A 71 -14.60 -1.21 -5.31
CA PHE A 71 -13.37 -0.59 -4.85
C PHE A 71 -12.19 -1.58 -4.78
N GLY A 72 -12.13 -2.54 -5.71
CA GLY A 72 -11.09 -3.58 -5.72
C GLY A 72 -11.10 -4.52 -4.49
N ARG A 73 -12.16 -4.49 -3.68
CA ARG A 73 -12.25 -5.29 -2.43
C ARG A 73 -12.99 -6.61 -2.59
N ARG A 74 -13.48 -6.90 -3.81
CA ARG A 74 -14.08 -8.20 -4.15
C ARG A 74 -13.04 -9.06 -4.85
N GLU A 75 -12.94 -10.32 -4.43
CA GLU A 75 -12.12 -11.30 -5.12
C GLU A 75 -12.78 -11.65 -6.46
N ILE A 76 -12.04 -11.49 -7.54
CA ILE A 76 -12.52 -11.73 -8.90
C ILE A 76 -11.69 -12.88 -9.49
N ALA A 77 -12.37 -13.89 -10.01
CA ALA A 77 -11.71 -14.97 -10.71
C ALA A 77 -11.23 -14.47 -12.09
N VAL A 78 -9.94 -14.23 -12.19
CA VAL A 78 -9.25 -13.78 -13.40
C VAL A 78 -8.12 -14.75 -13.70
N ALA A 79 -7.90 -15.05 -14.98
CA ALA A 79 -6.79 -15.93 -15.36
C ALA A 79 -5.43 -15.30 -15.04
N PRO A 80 -4.41 -16.07 -14.62
CA PRO A 80 -3.09 -15.55 -14.29
C PRO A 80 -2.47 -14.65 -15.36
N ALA A 81 -2.63 -15.01 -16.65
CA ALA A 81 -2.13 -14.21 -17.76
C ALA A 81 -2.84 -12.84 -17.87
N GLU A 82 -4.14 -12.80 -17.61
CA GLU A 82 -4.89 -11.53 -17.58
C GLU A 82 -4.47 -10.65 -16.40
N ILE A 83 -4.22 -11.22 -15.22
CA ILE A 83 -3.69 -10.47 -14.07
C ILE A 83 -2.34 -9.82 -14.42
N ARG A 84 -1.44 -10.56 -15.09
CA ARG A 84 -0.17 -9.99 -15.56
C ARG A 84 -0.41 -8.79 -16.48
N ASP A 85 -1.25 -8.95 -17.48
CA ASP A 85 -1.52 -7.90 -18.46
C ASP A 85 -2.24 -6.69 -17.83
N GLU A 86 -3.16 -6.93 -16.92
CA GLU A 86 -3.86 -5.88 -16.14
C GLU A 86 -2.92 -5.10 -15.20
N VAL A 87 -1.99 -5.78 -14.54
CA VAL A 87 -0.98 -5.13 -13.68
C VAL A 87 -0.02 -4.31 -14.52
N LEU A 88 0.48 -4.86 -15.64
CA LEU A 88 1.35 -4.16 -16.57
C LEU A 88 0.69 -2.89 -17.14
N TYR A 89 -0.58 -2.99 -17.56
CA TYR A 89 -1.38 -1.85 -18.03
C TYR A 89 -1.47 -0.75 -16.96
N GLN A 90 -1.77 -1.11 -15.72
CA GLN A 90 -1.91 -0.17 -14.61
C GLN A 90 -0.59 0.54 -14.30
N ILE A 91 0.53 -0.19 -14.24
CA ILE A 91 1.86 0.40 -14.05
C ILE A 91 2.17 1.40 -15.18
N GLY A 92 1.99 0.98 -16.44
CA GLY A 92 2.27 1.82 -17.61
C GLY A 92 1.39 3.06 -17.67
N GLY A 93 0.10 2.92 -17.34
CA GLY A 93 -0.84 4.03 -17.28
C GLY A 93 -0.44 5.09 -16.26
N LEU A 94 -0.09 4.69 -15.04
CA LEU A 94 0.38 5.61 -14.01
C LEU A 94 1.73 6.23 -14.36
N ASP A 95 2.69 5.45 -14.84
CA ASP A 95 4.05 5.92 -15.12
C ASP A 95 4.09 6.99 -16.23
N ALA A 96 3.12 6.99 -17.15
CA ALA A 96 2.98 8.06 -18.12
C ALA A 96 2.72 9.42 -17.45
N PHE A 97 1.89 9.46 -16.39
CA PHE A 97 1.62 10.67 -15.62
C PHE A 97 2.79 11.06 -14.73
N VAL A 98 3.46 10.08 -14.11
CA VAL A 98 4.63 10.32 -13.26
C VAL A 98 5.78 10.87 -14.09
N LYS A 99 6.04 10.32 -15.28
CA LYS A 99 7.05 10.86 -16.23
C LYS A 99 6.71 12.28 -16.69
N ALA A 100 5.44 12.54 -16.98
CA ALA A 100 4.99 13.88 -17.33
C ALA A 100 5.15 14.89 -16.18
N ALA A 101 5.18 14.42 -14.92
CA ALA A 101 5.47 15.21 -13.73
C ALA A 101 6.99 15.34 -13.43
N GLY A 102 7.86 14.64 -14.17
CA GLY A 102 9.32 14.75 -14.07
C GLY A 102 9.97 13.70 -13.14
N ASP A 103 9.24 12.61 -12.78
CA ASP A 103 9.78 11.50 -11.98
C ASP A 103 9.47 10.14 -12.65
N ARG A 104 9.52 9.04 -11.92
CA ARG A 104 9.20 7.67 -12.34
C ARG A 104 8.48 6.90 -11.24
N VAL A 105 7.73 5.88 -11.59
CA VAL A 105 7.24 4.89 -10.62
C VAL A 105 8.42 4.17 -9.98
N ARG A 106 8.40 4.01 -8.65
CA ARG A 106 9.48 3.42 -7.86
C ARG A 106 9.15 2.01 -7.36
N TYR A 107 7.88 1.73 -7.15
CA TYR A 107 7.43 0.45 -6.59
C TYR A 107 6.01 0.11 -7.04
N VAL A 108 5.62 -1.11 -6.77
CA VAL A 108 4.24 -1.61 -6.98
C VAL A 108 3.71 -2.12 -5.65
N LYS A 109 2.47 -1.76 -5.34
CA LYS A 109 1.71 -2.30 -4.21
C LYS A 109 0.37 -2.81 -4.72
N PRO A 110 0.05 -4.11 -4.61
CA PRO A 110 -1.30 -4.59 -4.90
C PRO A 110 -2.33 -3.96 -3.95
N HIS A 111 -3.53 -3.70 -4.45
CA HIS A 111 -4.65 -3.15 -3.68
C HIS A 111 -5.64 -4.24 -3.26
N GLY A 112 -6.21 -4.07 -2.09
CA GLY A 112 -7.45 -4.72 -1.65
C GLY A 112 -7.47 -6.24 -1.82
N ALA A 113 -8.43 -6.77 -2.58
CA ALA A 113 -8.55 -8.20 -2.77
C ALA A 113 -7.34 -8.81 -3.49
N LEU A 114 -6.74 -8.12 -4.47
CA LEU A 114 -5.52 -8.61 -5.14
C LEU A 114 -4.35 -8.74 -4.16
N TYR A 115 -4.19 -7.79 -3.22
CA TYR A 115 -3.17 -7.87 -2.17
C TYR A 115 -3.29 -9.16 -1.35
N HIS A 116 -4.51 -9.48 -0.92
CA HIS A 116 -4.76 -10.67 -0.10
C HIS A 116 -4.69 -11.96 -0.90
N SER A 117 -5.22 -11.97 -2.13
CA SER A 117 -5.22 -13.17 -2.98
C SER A 117 -3.81 -13.52 -3.44
N ALA A 118 -3.02 -12.55 -3.91
CA ALA A 118 -1.64 -12.78 -4.31
C ALA A 118 -0.73 -13.13 -3.12
N ALA A 119 -1.04 -12.69 -1.90
CA ALA A 119 -0.33 -13.12 -0.70
C ALA A 119 -0.50 -14.62 -0.39
N ARG A 120 -1.60 -15.24 -0.83
CA ARG A 120 -1.95 -16.64 -0.56
C ARG A 120 -1.73 -17.57 -1.74
N ASP A 121 -1.98 -17.08 -2.96
CA ASP A 121 -1.96 -17.84 -4.19
C ASP A 121 -0.64 -17.64 -4.94
N PRO A 122 0.18 -18.70 -5.12
CA PRO A 122 1.44 -18.60 -5.81
C PRO A 122 1.29 -18.19 -7.29
N GLN A 123 0.23 -18.60 -7.98
CA GLN A 123 0.04 -18.27 -9.40
C GLN A 123 -0.28 -16.77 -9.58
N LEU A 124 -1.08 -16.20 -8.66
CA LEU A 124 -1.36 -14.76 -8.67
C LEU A 124 -0.11 -13.95 -8.30
N ALA A 125 0.66 -14.40 -7.30
CA ALA A 125 1.92 -13.78 -6.95
C ALA A 125 2.88 -13.77 -8.16
N ASP A 126 3.07 -14.90 -8.80
CA ASP A 126 3.93 -15.04 -9.98
C ASP A 126 3.46 -14.13 -11.13
N SER A 127 2.14 -13.96 -11.33
CA SER A 127 1.59 -13.07 -12.35
C SER A 127 1.88 -11.59 -12.07
N VAL A 128 1.75 -11.17 -10.82
CA VAL A 128 2.11 -9.80 -10.39
C VAL A 128 3.61 -9.56 -10.63
N LEU A 129 4.46 -10.51 -10.25
CA LEU A 129 5.90 -10.39 -10.44
C LEU A 129 6.31 -10.44 -11.91
N ALA A 130 5.63 -11.25 -12.73
CA ALA A 130 5.86 -11.27 -14.17
C ALA A 130 5.61 -9.89 -14.81
N ALA A 131 4.53 -9.20 -14.44
CA ALA A 131 4.27 -7.84 -14.90
C ALA A 131 5.35 -6.85 -14.46
N ILE A 132 5.79 -6.94 -13.20
CA ILE A 132 6.84 -6.06 -12.66
C ILE A 132 8.16 -6.27 -13.40
N THR A 133 8.57 -7.53 -13.62
CA THR A 133 9.81 -7.86 -14.30
C THR A 133 9.79 -7.48 -15.78
N GLU A 134 8.64 -7.65 -16.44
CA GLU A 134 8.44 -7.25 -17.84
C GLU A 134 8.50 -5.71 -17.99
N TYR A 135 7.99 -4.98 -16.99
CA TYR A 135 8.00 -3.52 -17.03
C TYR A 135 9.39 -2.94 -16.69
N ASP A 136 9.90 -3.20 -15.49
CA ASP A 136 11.21 -2.73 -15.03
C ASP A 136 11.66 -3.48 -13.76
N LEU A 137 12.72 -4.26 -13.85
CA LEU A 137 13.33 -4.99 -12.73
C LEU A 137 13.83 -4.10 -11.57
N ARG A 138 13.93 -2.79 -11.78
CA ARG A 138 14.31 -1.83 -10.73
C ARG A 138 13.15 -1.46 -9.81
N LEU A 139 11.92 -1.84 -10.15
CA LEU A 139 10.77 -1.64 -9.28
C LEU A 139 10.89 -2.51 -8.02
N THR A 140 10.45 -1.95 -6.91
CA THR A 140 10.30 -2.69 -5.66
C THR A 140 8.86 -3.21 -5.54
N LEU A 141 8.66 -4.41 -5.01
CA LEU A 141 7.35 -4.87 -4.59
C LEU A 141 7.15 -4.53 -3.10
N LEU A 142 6.10 -3.78 -2.78
CA LEU A 142 5.64 -3.52 -1.42
C LEU A 142 4.47 -4.46 -1.09
N GLY A 143 4.58 -5.25 -0.02
CA GLY A 143 3.56 -6.23 0.33
C GLY A 143 3.76 -6.89 1.68
N PRO A 144 2.89 -7.85 2.05
CA PRO A 144 2.96 -8.51 3.34
C PRO A 144 4.13 -9.51 3.38
N ALA A 145 5.00 -9.38 4.37
CA ALA A 145 6.13 -10.28 4.56
C ALA A 145 5.67 -11.71 4.93
N GLY A 146 6.47 -12.72 4.62
CA GLY A 146 6.19 -14.13 4.89
C GLY A 146 5.16 -14.76 3.95
N THR A 147 4.84 -14.13 2.81
CA THR A 147 3.78 -14.57 1.89
C THR A 147 4.31 -15.03 0.53
N GLN A 148 3.39 -15.46 -0.35
CA GLN A 148 3.71 -15.85 -1.73
C GLN A 148 4.28 -14.67 -2.55
N LEU A 149 3.87 -13.44 -2.23
CA LEU A 149 4.43 -12.24 -2.88
C LEU A 149 5.93 -12.07 -2.58
N GLU A 150 6.34 -12.26 -1.32
CA GLU A 150 7.77 -12.20 -0.97
C GLU A 150 8.55 -13.37 -1.59
N ARG A 151 7.98 -14.60 -1.58
CA ARG A 151 8.60 -15.75 -2.26
C ARG A 151 8.83 -15.45 -3.75
N ALA A 152 7.78 -15.04 -4.45
CA ALA A 152 7.83 -14.76 -5.88
C ALA A 152 8.80 -13.61 -6.21
N ALA A 153 8.83 -12.56 -5.40
CA ALA A 153 9.79 -11.45 -5.57
C ALA A 153 11.24 -11.93 -5.46
N ARG A 154 11.54 -12.75 -4.44
CA ARG A 154 12.87 -13.33 -4.27
C ARG A 154 13.28 -14.21 -5.45
N GLU A 155 12.37 -15.05 -5.97
CA GLU A 155 12.62 -15.94 -7.11
C GLU A 155 12.81 -15.16 -8.42
N ALA A 156 12.08 -14.05 -8.58
CA ALA A 156 12.19 -13.16 -9.74
C ALA A 156 13.39 -12.18 -9.65
N GLY A 157 14.10 -12.12 -8.53
CA GLY A 157 15.17 -11.15 -8.30
C GLY A 157 14.66 -9.70 -8.16
N VAL A 158 13.40 -9.51 -7.82
CA VAL A 158 12.77 -8.21 -7.56
C VAL A 158 12.95 -7.87 -6.09
N ARG A 159 13.33 -6.63 -5.80
CA ARG A 159 13.41 -6.14 -4.43
C ARG A 159 12.04 -6.19 -3.77
N PHE A 160 11.97 -6.73 -2.57
CA PHE A 160 10.76 -6.79 -1.75
C PHE A 160 10.92 -5.91 -0.51
N VAL A 161 9.84 -5.22 -0.14
CA VAL A 161 9.73 -4.46 1.10
C VAL A 161 8.50 -4.95 1.86
N GLY A 162 8.71 -5.38 3.10
CA GLY A 162 7.62 -5.80 3.98
C GLY A 162 6.80 -4.60 4.45
N GLU A 163 5.49 -4.74 4.40
CA GLU A 163 4.52 -3.73 4.83
C GLU A 163 3.81 -4.13 6.12
N GLY A 164 3.67 -3.16 7.03
CA GLY A 164 2.80 -3.23 8.18
C GLY A 164 1.68 -2.20 8.08
N PHE A 165 0.61 -2.38 8.85
CA PHE A 165 -0.55 -1.48 8.86
C PHE A 165 -0.77 -0.91 10.25
N ALA A 166 -0.80 0.43 10.35
CA ALA A 166 -1.03 1.10 11.62
C ALA A 166 -2.48 0.96 12.10
N ASP A 167 -3.42 1.12 11.18
CA ASP A 167 -4.87 1.26 11.44
C ASP A 167 -5.67 -0.04 11.26
N ARG A 168 -4.98 -1.19 11.10
CA ARG A 168 -5.62 -2.49 10.86
C ARG A 168 -5.16 -3.53 11.88
N ALA A 169 -6.10 -4.27 12.44
CA ALA A 169 -5.79 -5.40 13.31
C ALA A 169 -5.43 -6.66 12.52
N TYR A 170 -4.66 -7.53 13.15
CA TYR A 170 -4.13 -8.74 12.55
C TYR A 170 -4.83 -9.99 13.09
N LEU A 171 -4.84 -11.04 12.29
CA LEU A 171 -5.18 -12.41 12.72
C LEU A 171 -3.96 -13.08 13.36
N ALA A 172 -4.17 -14.15 14.12
CA ALA A 172 -3.08 -14.91 14.76
C ALA A 172 -2.06 -15.51 13.78
N ASN A 173 -2.43 -15.64 12.50
CA ASN A 173 -1.53 -16.09 11.42
C ASN A 173 -0.72 -14.95 10.76
N GLY A 174 -0.78 -13.72 11.28
CA GLY A 174 -0.07 -12.57 10.75
C GLY A 174 -0.75 -11.87 9.55
N MET A 175 -1.87 -12.37 9.08
CA MET A 175 -2.64 -11.70 8.01
C MET A 175 -3.58 -10.64 8.61
N LEU A 176 -3.93 -9.63 7.81
CA LEU A 176 -4.92 -8.63 8.22
C LEU A 176 -6.30 -9.26 8.42
N ALA A 177 -6.99 -8.87 9.49
CA ALA A 177 -8.38 -9.21 9.68
C ALA A 177 -9.26 -8.56 8.61
N ALA A 178 -10.27 -9.27 8.09
CA ALA A 178 -11.19 -8.70 7.12
C ALA A 178 -11.92 -7.47 7.69
N ARG A 179 -12.16 -6.43 6.89
CA ARG A 179 -12.82 -5.18 7.36
C ARG A 179 -14.21 -5.42 7.94
N SER A 180 -14.87 -6.52 7.59
CA SER A 180 -16.17 -6.93 8.15
C SER A 180 -16.09 -7.47 9.58
N VAL A 181 -14.88 -7.79 10.07
CA VAL A 181 -14.69 -8.28 11.45
C VAL A 181 -14.69 -7.09 12.40
N PRO A 182 -15.54 -7.07 13.44
CA PRO A 182 -15.51 -6.02 14.46
C PRO A 182 -14.13 -5.86 15.07
N GLY A 183 -13.65 -4.61 15.20
CA GLY A 183 -12.32 -4.30 15.72
C GLY A 183 -11.17 -4.49 14.71
N SER A 184 -11.45 -4.82 13.45
CA SER A 184 -10.44 -4.94 12.40
C SER A 184 -9.85 -3.61 11.93
N VAL A 185 -10.56 -2.50 12.15
CA VAL A 185 -10.10 -1.13 11.92
C VAL A 185 -9.89 -0.47 13.27
N LEU A 186 -8.69 0.02 13.52
CA LEU A 186 -8.30 0.58 14.81
C LEU A 186 -8.63 2.08 14.89
N PRO A 187 -9.08 2.58 16.04
CA PRO A 187 -9.21 4.01 16.26
C PRO A 187 -7.83 4.69 16.34
N PRO A 188 -7.73 6.03 16.15
CA PRO A 188 -6.47 6.73 16.02
C PRO A 188 -5.44 6.48 17.15
N ASN A 189 -5.88 6.43 18.40
CA ASN A 189 -4.99 6.17 19.53
C ASN A 189 -4.39 4.76 19.53
N GLU A 190 -5.16 3.76 19.12
CA GLU A 190 -4.66 2.38 18.98
C GLU A 190 -3.77 2.23 17.74
N ALA A 191 -4.09 2.91 16.63
CA ALA A 191 -3.27 2.94 15.43
C ALA A 191 -1.87 3.54 15.71
N VAL A 192 -1.80 4.64 16.48
CA VAL A 192 -0.52 5.22 16.93
C VAL A 192 0.28 4.22 17.75
N THR A 193 -0.36 3.58 18.74
CA THR A 193 0.28 2.58 19.59
C THR A 193 0.82 1.42 18.75
N GLN A 194 0.03 0.94 17.80
CA GLN A 194 0.43 -0.17 16.92
C GLN A 194 1.57 0.21 15.98
N ALA A 195 1.54 1.42 15.39
CA ALA A 195 2.63 1.91 14.53
C ALA A 195 3.98 1.93 15.30
N VAL A 196 3.98 2.43 16.53
CA VAL A 196 5.17 2.42 17.40
C VAL A 196 5.59 0.99 17.74
N SER A 197 4.65 0.10 18.06
CA SER A 197 4.95 -1.32 18.33
C SER A 197 5.57 -2.03 17.12
N ILE A 198 5.04 -1.81 15.93
CA ILE A 198 5.62 -2.36 14.68
C ILE A 198 7.04 -1.81 14.49
N ALA A 199 7.22 -0.50 14.63
CA ALA A 199 8.50 0.16 14.40
C ALA A 199 9.60 -0.29 15.39
N MET A 200 9.26 -0.44 16.67
CA MET A 200 10.23 -0.71 17.74
C MET A 200 10.43 -2.20 18.01
N SER A 201 9.38 -3.00 17.87
CA SER A 201 9.36 -4.40 18.32
C SER A 201 9.01 -5.38 17.19
N GLY A 202 8.58 -4.90 16.01
CA GLY A 202 8.11 -5.75 14.93
C GLY A 202 6.86 -6.54 15.31
N THR A 203 5.94 -5.96 16.10
CA THR A 203 4.75 -6.66 16.60
C THR A 203 3.47 -5.83 16.44
N ALA A 204 2.36 -6.52 16.17
CA ALA A 204 1.03 -5.94 16.11
C ALA A 204 0.03 -6.78 16.93
N ARG A 205 -1.08 -6.15 17.38
CA ARG A 205 -2.11 -6.82 18.16
C ARG A 205 -3.00 -7.71 17.28
N THR A 206 -3.43 -8.84 17.83
CA THR A 206 -4.47 -9.66 17.24
C THR A 206 -5.85 -9.04 17.44
N VAL A 207 -6.75 -9.23 16.46
CA VAL A 207 -8.11 -8.66 16.46
C VAL A 207 -8.97 -9.17 17.62
N ASP A 208 -8.71 -10.40 18.09
CA ASP A 208 -9.39 -11.03 19.21
C ASP A 208 -8.79 -10.64 20.58
N GLY A 209 -7.72 -9.84 20.59
CA GLY A 209 -7.02 -9.43 21.79
C GLY A 209 -6.25 -10.54 22.50
N SER A 210 -6.13 -11.73 21.90
CA SER A 210 -5.46 -12.89 22.52
C SER A 210 -3.94 -12.75 22.62
N GLY A 211 -3.34 -11.79 21.88
CA GLY A 211 -1.90 -11.62 21.88
C GLY A 211 -1.38 -10.65 20.84
N VAL A 212 -0.14 -10.88 20.44
CA VAL A 212 0.56 -10.13 19.40
C VAL A 212 1.11 -11.09 18.34
N VAL A 213 1.26 -10.60 17.12
CA VAL A 213 1.91 -11.31 16.01
C VAL A 213 3.15 -10.55 15.56
N SER A 214 4.12 -11.27 15.00
CA SER A 214 5.28 -10.64 14.38
C SER A 214 4.90 -10.01 13.03
N VAL A 215 5.35 -8.77 12.81
CA VAL A 215 5.17 -8.01 11.58
C VAL A 215 6.55 -7.52 11.13
N SER A 216 7.09 -8.13 10.10
CA SER A 216 8.35 -7.70 9.48
C SER A 216 8.05 -6.60 8.47
N ALA A 217 8.19 -5.34 8.88
CA ALA A 217 7.86 -4.19 8.07
C ALA A 217 9.00 -3.16 8.03
N ALA A 218 9.30 -2.68 6.83
CA ALA A 218 10.13 -1.50 6.60
C ALA A 218 9.31 -0.32 6.07
N SER A 219 8.02 -0.53 5.84
CA SER A 219 7.03 0.51 5.51
C SER A 219 5.75 0.28 6.32
N ILE A 220 5.15 1.35 6.84
CA ILE A 220 3.87 1.31 7.54
C ILE A 220 2.83 2.07 6.71
N CYS A 221 1.72 1.38 6.42
CA CYS A 221 0.57 1.96 5.74
C CYS A 221 -0.38 2.63 6.75
N VAL A 222 -0.87 3.82 6.36
CA VAL A 222 -1.99 4.52 6.99
C VAL A 222 -3.01 4.81 5.90
N HIS A 223 -4.22 4.24 6.02
CA HIS A 223 -5.25 4.49 5.02
C HIS A 223 -5.76 5.93 5.04
N GLY A 224 -5.98 6.50 3.85
CA GLY A 224 -6.45 7.87 3.64
C GLY A 224 -7.97 8.03 3.55
N ASP A 225 -8.72 6.92 3.57
CA ASP A 225 -10.15 6.85 3.22
C ASP A 225 -11.13 7.20 4.38
N SER A 226 -10.63 7.65 5.53
CA SER A 226 -11.44 8.06 6.67
C SER A 226 -11.36 9.56 6.97
N PRO A 227 -12.40 10.19 7.54
CA PRO A 227 -12.35 11.62 7.90
C PRO A 227 -11.23 11.98 8.90
N ALA A 228 -10.78 11.03 9.70
CA ALA A 228 -9.71 11.21 10.68
C ALA A 228 -8.31 10.78 10.16
N ALA A 229 -8.21 10.36 8.91
CA ALA A 229 -6.99 9.75 8.36
C ALA A 229 -5.77 10.69 8.42
N VAL A 230 -5.94 11.94 8.02
CA VAL A 230 -4.86 12.95 8.01
C VAL A 230 -4.35 13.21 9.42
N GLU A 231 -5.27 13.36 10.39
CA GLU A 231 -4.89 13.59 11.79
C GLU A 231 -4.21 12.35 12.38
N MET A 232 -4.72 11.16 12.10
CA MET A 232 -4.09 9.90 12.50
C MET A 232 -2.68 9.76 11.92
N ALA A 233 -2.48 10.07 10.65
CA ALA A 233 -1.16 10.04 10.02
C ALA A 233 -0.19 11.02 10.67
N ARG A 234 -0.63 12.24 11.01
CA ARG A 234 0.19 13.23 11.74
C ARG A 234 0.58 12.71 13.13
N LEU A 235 -0.36 12.14 13.85
CA LEU A 235 -0.10 11.57 15.19
C LEU A 235 0.88 10.40 15.12
N ILE A 236 0.74 9.52 14.12
CA ILE A 236 1.66 8.40 13.90
C ILE A 236 3.07 8.93 13.61
N ARG A 237 3.21 9.87 12.67
CA ARG A 237 4.51 10.45 12.32
C ARG A 237 5.17 11.08 13.53
N SER A 238 4.43 11.91 14.26
CA SER A 238 4.92 12.55 15.49
C SER A 238 5.33 11.52 16.56
N ALA A 239 4.58 10.44 16.71
CA ALA A 239 4.90 9.39 17.68
C ALA A 239 6.18 8.63 17.29
N LEU A 240 6.39 8.34 16.01
CA LEU A 240 7.62 7.72 15.51
C LEU A 240 8.83 8.64 15.71
N ASP A 241 8.71 9.92 15.42
CA ASP A 241 9.76 10.91 15.67
C ASP A 241 10.12 10.98 17.17
N ASN A 242 9.11 10.98 18.06
CA ASN A 242 9.30 11.03 19.52
C ASN A 242 10.02 9.81 20.10
N VAL A 243 9.89 8.64 19.46
CA VAL A 243 10.63 7.43 19.87
C VAL A 243 11.95 7.26 19.11
N GLY A 244 12.36 8.26 18.33
CA GLY A 244 13.64 8.29 17.62
C GLY A 244 13.71 7.37 16.39
N VAL A 245 12.59 7.05 15.77
CA VAL A 245 12.52 6.30 14.52
C VAL A 245 12.48 7.29 13.35
N PRO A 246 13.53 7.41 12.53
CA PRO A 246 13.52 8.28 11.36
C PRO A 246 12.47 7.82 10.36
N VAL A 247 11.64 8.75 9.89
CA VAL A 247 10.62 8.46 8.85
C VAL A 247 11.18 8.90 7.51
N GLU A 248 11.63 7.92 6.72
CA GLU A 248 12.27 8.11 5.42
C GLU A 248 11.74 7.08 4.41
N PRO A 249 11.67 7.43 3.10
CA PRO A 249 11.21 6.47 2.11
C PRO A 249 12.18 5.30 1.99
N PHE A 250 11.66 4.08 1.80
CA PHE A 250 12.52 2.92 1.54
C PHE A 250 13.32 3.11 0.25
N GLY A 251 14.63 2.84 0.27
CA GLY A 251 15.57 3.10 -0.82
C GLY A 251 15.47 2.16 -2.00
#